data_2ff24a937c18a2cdedb8556f8e5338c9
#
_entry.id   2ff24a937c18a2cdedb8556f8e5338c9
#
_cell.length_a   1.000
_cell.length_b   1.000
_cell.length_c   1.000
_cell.angle_alpha   90.00
_cell.angle_beta   90.00
_cell.angle_gamma   90.00
#
_symmetry.space_group_name_H-M   'P 1'
#
loop_
_entity.id
_entity.type
_entity.pdbx_description
1 polymer ?
#
loop_
_entity_poly.entity_id
_entity_poly.type
_entity_poly.pdbx_seq_one_letter_code
_entity_poly.pdbx_strand_id
1 'polypeptide(L)'
;MRNWALAEADANAARQGFPLMDKATYQSSGFNSITTGEWIWGFPFQPDQAWGYASLFSHIDIFRPQNGYKNFFVNDNFVALFTPTDMRNVFVTPSPVYTSARPWARNGARKFQDRQPNADGDWVMMRSSEMLLVEAEAKAKPPAKVADAATLLYTLQKHRYPNSFASGNTGQA
;
A
#
# COMPACT_ATOMS: atom_id res chain seq x y z
N MET A 1 -14.87 18.18 18.72
CA MET A 1 -13.65 18.99 18.86
C MET A 1 -12.48 18.17 18.34
N ARG A 2 -11.63 18.72 17.45
CA ARG A 2 -10.49 17.96 16.92
C ARG A 2 -9.31 18.12 17.88
N ASN A 3 -8.83 17.02 18.47
CA ASN A 3 -7.70 17.02 19.39
C ASN A 3 -6.43 16.57 18.67
N TRP A 4 -5.74 17.51 18.03
CA TRP A 4 -4.53 17.23 17.25
C TRP A 4 -3.37 16.70 18.10
N ALA A 5 -3.23 17.20 19.34
CA ALA A 5 -2.16 16.74 20.23
C ALA A 5 -2.32 15.27 20.61
N LEU A 6 -3.54 14.83 20.88
CA LEU A 6 -3.81 13.42 21.16
C LEU A 6 -3.63 12.56 19.91
N ALA A 7 -4.11 13.02 18.74
CA ALA A 7 -3.92 12.30 17.48
C ALA A 7 -2.44 12.12 17.14
N GLU A 8 -1.61 13.15 17.36
CA GLU A 8 -0.15 13.06 17.20
C GLU A 8 0.45 11.99 18.13
N ALA A 9 0.09 12.04 19.42
CA ALA A 9 0.63 11.13 20.43
C ALA A 9 0.23 9.67 20.14
N ASP A 10 -1.04 9.42 19.87
CA ASP A 10 -1.58 8.08 19.60
C ASP A 10 -1.02 7.50 18.30
N ALA A 11 -0.95 8.28 17.23
CA ALA A 11 -0.39 7.83 15.96
C ALA A 11 1.12 7.52 16.07
N ASN A 12 1.87 8.34 16.80
CA ASN A 12 3.27 8.08 17.09
C ASN A 12 3.44 6.78 17.88
N ALA A 13 2.68 6.60 18.95
CA ALA A 13 2.74 5.41 19.78
C ALA A 13 2.35 4.14 18.99
N ALA A 14 1.30 4.20 18.21
CA ALA A 14 0.77 3.06 17.45
C ALA A 14 1.76 2.50 16.42
N ARG A 15 2.63 3.33 15.84
CA ARG A 15 3.61 2.88 14.82
C ARG A 15 4.93 2.37 15.40
N GLN A 16 5.14 2.47 16.72
CA GLN A 16 6.36 1.97 17.33
C GLN A 16 6.46 0.44 17.21
N GLY A 17 7.62 -0.06 16.79
CA GLY A 17 7.82 -1.49 16.56
C GLY A 17 7.32 -2.01 15.20
N PHE A 18 6.68 -1.16 14.37
CA PHE A 18 6.17 -1.53 13.05
C PHE A 18 6.94 -0.76 11.95
N PRO A 19 8.08 -1.28 11.47
CA PRO A 19 8.88 -0.60 10.45
C PRO A 19 8.13 -0.52 9.12
N LEU A 20 8.43 0.51 8.33
CA LEU A 20 7.94 0.60 6.97
C LEU A 20 8.47 -0.57 6.14
N MET A 21 7.61 -1.13 5.29
CA MET A 21 7.94 -2.22 4.38
C MET A 21 9.09 -1.83 3.45
N ASP A 22 10.10 -2.66 3.33
CA ASP A 22 11.13 -2.49 2.32
C ASP A 22 10.59 -2.72 0.90
N LYS A 23 11.42 -2.36 -0.09
CA LYS A 23 11.04 -2.46 -1.50
C LYS A 23 10.74 -3.90 -1.92
N ALA A 24 11.52 -4.86 -1.48
CA ALA A 24 11.35 -6.27 -1.88
C ALA A 24 10.03 -6.82 -1.35
N THR A 25 9.73 -6.61 -0.07
CA THR A 25 8.46 -6.98 0.56
C THR A 25 7.27 -6.29 -0.11
N TYR A 26 7.38 -4.98 -0.36
CA TYR A 26 6.30 -4.22 -1.00
C TYR A 26 5.98 -4.74 -2.41
N GLN A 27 7.01 -5.04 -3.20
CA GLN A 27 6.88 -5.49 -4.59
C GLN A 27 6.56 -6.97 -4.75
N SER A 28 6.82 -7.79 -3.72
CA SER A 28 6.47 -9.21 -3.68
C SER A 28 5.10 -9.50 -3.04
N SER A 29 4.21 -8.50 -3.03
CA SER A 29 2.88 -8.62 -2.41
C SER A 29 2.89 -8.71 -0.89
N GLY A 30 3.54 -7.75 -0.22
CA GLY A 30 3.51 -7.61 1.25
C GLY A 30 2.14 -7.25 1.84
N PHE A 31 1.05 -7.37 1.08
CA PHE A 31 -0.32 -7.00 1.48
C PHE A 31 -1.25 -8.21 1.58
N ASN A 32 -0.71 -9.37 1.92
CA ASN A 32 -1.45 -10.63 1.99
C ASN A 32 -1.15 -11.45 3.24
N SER A 33 -0.34 -10.92 4.18
CA SER A 33 0.02 -11.62 5.40
C SER A 33 0.15 -10.68 6.59
N ILE A 34 -0.50 -11.03 7.70
CA ILE A 34 -0.42 -10.33 8.98
C ILE A 34 1.00 -10.36 9.59
N THR A 35 1.86 -11.25 9.10
CA THR A 35 3.27 -11.32 9.55
C THR A 35 4.14 -10.23 8.96
N THR A 36 3.61 -9.41 8.05
CA THR A 36 4.33 -8.29 7.47
C THR A 36 4.58 -7.21 8.51
N GLY A 37 5.84 -6.84 8.73
CA GLY A 37 6.25 -5.95 9.81
C GLY A 37 5.62 -4.56 9.83
N GLU A 38 5.13 -4.05 8.70
CA GLU A 38 4.43 -2.76 8.62
C GLU A 38 2.97 -2.83 9.13
N TRP A 39 2.41 -4.03 9.32
CA TRP A 39 1.01 -4.18 9.73
C TRP A 39 0.87 -4.08 11.24
N ILE A 40 0.07 -3.13 11.70
CA ILE A 40 -0.27 -2.96 13.10
C ILE A 40 -1.45 -3.87 13.46
N TRP A 41 -2.42 -3.96 12.54
CA TRP A 41 -3.61 -4.76 12.73
C TRP A 41 -4.18 -5.26 11.41
N GLY A 42 -4.78 -6.45 11.46
CA GLY A 42 -5.45 -7.08 10.33
C GLY A 42 -6.27 -8.29 10.75
N PHE A 43 -6.97 -8.87 9.81
CA PHE A 43 -7.69 -10.11 10.00
C PHE A 43 -6.90 -11.25 9.35
N PRO A 44 -6.38 -12.21 10.17
CA PRO A 44 -5.79 -13.43 9.63
C PRO A 44 -6.89 -14.34 9.10
N PHE A 45 -6.64 -14.94 7.94
CA PHE A 45 -7.52 -15.96 7.36
C PHE A 45 -6.82 -17.31 7.36
N GLN A 46 -7.55 -18.34 7.75
CA GLN A 46 -7.12 -19.73 7.65
C GLN A 46 -7.64 -20.33 6.34
N PRO A 47 -7.01 -21.38 5.80
CA PRO A 47 -7.43 -22.00 4.55
C PRO A 47 -8.89 -22.49 4.54
N ASP A 48 -9.42 -22.90 5.70
CA ASP A 48 -10.82 -23.30 5.87
C ASP A 48 -11.81 -22.14 5.94
N GLN A 49 -11.30 -20.91 6.09
CA GLN A 49 -12.07 -19.68 6.11
C GLN A 49 -12.05 -18.93 4.77
N ALA A 50 -11.49 -19.54 3.75
CA ALA A 50 -11.38 -18.94 2.43
C ALA A 50 -12.76 -18.65 1.84
N TRP A 51 -13.02 -17.38 1.54
CA TRP A 51 -14.32 -16.92 1.01
C TRP A 51 -14.47 -17.13 -0.49
N GLY A 52 -13.49 -17.79 -1.11
CA GLY A 52 -13.51 -18.07 -2.55
C GLY A 52 -13.77 -16.81 -3.36
N TYR A 53 -14.85 -16.82 -4.15
CA TYR A 53 -15.22 -15.67 -5.01
C TYR A 53 -15.58 -14.39 -4.24
N ALA A 54 -15.95 -14.46 -2.98
CA ALA A 54 -16.30 -13.30 -2.17
C ALA A 54 -15.06 -12.61 -1.53
N SER A 55 -13.89 -13.22 -1.64
CA SER A 55 -12.65 -12.64 -1.12
C SER A 55 -12.23 -11.40 -1.91
N LEU A 56 -11.66 -10.42 -1.21
CA LEU A 56 -11.00 -9.27 -1.82
C LEU A 56 -9.98 -9.70 -2.87
N PHE A 57 -9.17 -10.72 -2.57
CA PHE A 57 -8.14 -11.24 -3.46
C PHE A 57 -8.71 -11.82 -4.75
N SER A 58 -9.90 -12.43 -4.71
CA SER A 58 -10.56 -12.92 -5.92
C SER A 58 -10.86 -11.83 -6.95
N HIS A 59 -11.04 -10.60 -6.49
CA HIS A 59 -11.35 -9.46 -7.36
C HIS A 59 -10.12 -8.65 -7.78
N ILE A 60 -9.03 -8.72 -7.03
CA ILE A 60 -7.86 -7.86 -7.23
C ILE A 60 -6.66 -8.64 -7.74
N ASP A 61 -6.51 -9.92 -7.34
CA ASP A 61 -5.38 -10.74 -7.78
C ASP A 61 -5.55 -11.18 -9.25
N ILE A 62 -4.78 -10.54 -10.11
CA ILE A 62 -4.79 -10.81 -11.55
C ILE A 62 -4.01 -12.06 -11.96
N PHE A 63 -3.26 -12.67 -11.06
CA PHE A 63 -2.47 -13.87 -11.34
C PHE A 63 -3.26 -15.15 -11.12
N ARG A 64 -4.54 -15.05 -10.71
CA ARG A 64 -5.39 -16.20 -10.48
C ARG A 64 -6.36 -16.44 -11.61
N PRO A 65 -6.17 -17.54 -12.37
CA PRO A 65 -7.04 -17.89 -13.50
C PRO A 65 -8.46 -18.31 -13.10
N GLN A 66 -8.70 -18.60 -11.82
CA GLN A 66 -10.04 -18.96 -11.32
C GLN A 66 -11.02 -17.79 -11.34
N ASN A 67 -10.53 -16.60 -11.55
CA ASN A 67 -11.31 -15.38 -11.54
C ASN A 67 -11.89 -15.14 -12.94
N GLY A 68 -12.77 -16.02 -13.41
CA GLY A 68 -13.67 -15.72 -14.52
C GLY A 68 -14.60 -14.55 -14.23
N TYR A 69 -14.53 -14.01 -13.01
CA TYR A 69 -15.24 -12.84 -12.53
C TYR A 69 -14.44 -11.56 -12.72
N LYS A 70 -15.13 -10.43 -12.68
CA LYS A 70 -14.64 -9.10 -12.97
C LYS A 70 -13.51 -8.70 -12.02
N ASN A 71 -12.28 -8.93 -12.43
CA ASN A 71 -11.11 -8.38 -11.73
C ASN A 71 -11.07 -6.87 -11.90
N PHE A 72 -10.62 -6.17 -10.87
CA PHE A 72 -10.32 -4.75 -10.96
C PHE A 72 -8.95 -4.57 -11.62
N PHE A 73 -8.94 -3.77 -12.68
CA PHE A 73 -7.75 -3.42 -13.43
C PHE A 73 -7.41 -1.95 -13.22
N VAL A 74 -6.15 -1.63 -13.42
CA VAL A 74 -5.65 -0.29 -13.19
C VAL A 74 -5.69 0.53 -14.47
N ASN A 75 -6.16 1.76 -14.38
CA ASN A 75 -6.21 2.68 -15.52
C ASN A 75 -4.80 3.10 -15.97
N ASP A 76 -4.57 3.24 -17.28
CA ASP A 76 -3.29 3.66 -17.87
C ASP A 76 -2.80 4.99 -17.29
N ASN A 77 -3.69 5.96 -17.11
CA ASN A 77 -3.34 7.27 -16.56
C ASN A 77 -2.86 7.17 -15.11
N PHE A 78 -3.40 6.23 -14.34
CA PHE A 78 -2.92 6.01 -12.97
C PHE A 78 -1.55 5.33 -12.97
N VAL A 79 -1.33 4.33 -13.82
CA VAL A 79 -0.02 3.67 -13.97
C VAL A 79 1.05 4.67 -14.37
N ALA A 80 0.73 5.60 -15.27
CA ALA A 80 1.65 6.64 -15.75
C ALA A 80 2.13 7.62 -14.67
N LEU A 81 1.47 7.69 -13.51
CA LEU A 81 1.91 8.51 -12.38
C LEU A 81 3.13 7.93 -11.65
N PHE A 82 3.46 6.67 -11.90
CA PHE A 82 4.55 5.99 -11.19
C PHE A 82 5.76 5.81 -12.08
N THR A 83 6.89 6.26 -11.60
CA THR A 83 8.17 6.01 -12.29
C THR A 83 8.68 4.58 -12.02
N PRO A 84 9.59 4.04 -12.84
CA PRO A 84 10.17 2.71 -12.62
C PRO A 84 10.92 2.58 -11.29
N THR A 85 11.39 3.69 -10.71
CA THR A 85 12.13 3.70 -9.44
C THR A 85 11.24 3.78 -8.20
N ASP A 86 9.97 4.13 -8.36
CA ASP A 86 8.99 4.14 -7.28
C ASP A 86 8.70 2.70 -6.84
N MET A 87 8.91 2.38 -5.56
CA MET A 87 8.63 1.04 -5.06
C MET A 87 7.15 0.67 -5.14
N ARG A 88 6.25 1.67 -5.23
CA ARG A 88 4.81 1.48 -5.39
C ARG A 88 4.43 1.11 -6.84
N ASN A 89 5.39 1.17 -7.78
CA ASN A 89 5.18 0.70 -9.14
C ASN A 89 5.18 -0.84 -9.16
N VAL A 90 4.06 -1.41 -8.76
CA VAL A 90 3.80 -2.86 -8.69
C VAL A 90 2.85 -3.32 -9.80
N PHE A 91 2.82 -2.57 -10.89
CA PHE A 91 1.93 -2.85 -12.03
C PHE A 91 2.57 -3.83 -13.01
N VAL A 92 1.72 -4.62 -13.65
CA VAL A 92 2.09 -5.56 -14.71
C VAL A 92 1.34 -5.18 -15.97
N THR A 93 2.09 -4.80 -17.00
CA THR A 93 1.55 -4.36 -18.31
C THR A 93 2.29 -5.07 -19.43
N PRO A 94 1.64 -5.88 -20.29
CA PRO A 94 0.26 -6.30 -20.15
C PRO A 94 0.04 -7.27 -18.97
N SER A 95 -1.16 -7.27 -18.40
CA SER A 95 -1.51 -8.25 -17.36
C SER A 95 -1.59 -9.67 -17.95
N PRO A 96 -1.44 -10.73 -17.14
CA PRO A 96 -1.51 -12.12 -17.61
C PRO A 96 -2.86 -12.50 -18.24
N VAL A 97 -3.91 -11.74 -17.94
CA VAL A 97 -5.26 -12.01 -18.45
C VAL A 97 -5.68 -11.07 -19.60
N TYR A 98 -4.76 -10.20 -20.03
CA TYR A 98 -4.98 -9.31 -21.17
C TYR A 98 -5.11 -10.11 -22.47
N THR A 99 -6.15 -9.82 -23.23
CA THR A 99 -6.36 -10.36 -24.58
C THR A 99 -7.03 -9.30 -25.46
N SER A 100 -7.06 -9.51 -26.76
CA SER A 100 -7.84 -8.64 -27.68
C SER A 100 -9.33 -8.60 -27.36
N ALA A 101 -9.87 -9.66 -26.78
CA ALA A 101 -11.25 -9.72 -26.29
C ALA A 101 -11.45 -9.08 -24.90
N ARG A 102 -10.36 -8.75 -24.21
CA ARG A 102 -10.36 -8.14 -22.87
C ARG A 102 -9.41 -6.93 -22.82
N PRO A 103 -9.62 -5.91 -23.67
CA PRO A 103 -8.70 -4.76 -23.74
C PRO A 103 -8.63 -3.94 -22.44
N TRP A 104 -9.69 -4.01 -21.61
CA TRP A 104 -9.73 -3.38 -20.29
C TRP A 104 -8.83 -4.04 -19.24
N ALA A 105 -8.41 -5.27 -19.47
CA ALA A 105 -7.55 -6.03 -18.56
C ALA A 105 -6.06 -5.73 -18.74
N ARG A 106 -5.68 -4.57 -19.29
CA ARG A 106 -4.32 -4.25 -19.69
C ARG A 106 -3.34 -4.18 -18.52
N ASN A 107 -3.70 -3.47 -17.46
CA ASN A 107 -2.80 -3.26 -16.33
C ASN A 107 -3.32 -3.95 -15.09
N GLY A 108 -2.53 -4.86 -14.55
CA GLY A 108 -2.80 -5.48 -13.28
C GLY A 108 -1.87 -4.97 -12.18
N ALA A 109 -2.23 -5.17 -10.91
CA ALA A 109 -1.41 -4.82 -9.77
C ALA A 109 -1.05 -6.05 -8.93
N ARG A 110 0.21 -6.14 -8.52
CA ARG A 110 0.69 -7.19 -7.61
C ARG A 110 0.43 -6.89 -6.14
N LYS A 111 -0.02 -5.69 -5.82
CA LYS A 111 -0.14 -5.22 -4.45
C LYS A 111 -0.92 -6.17 -3.54
N PHE A 112 -2.00 -6.75 -4.04
CA PHE A 112 -2.86 -7.67 -3.32
C PHE A 112 -2.85 -9.06 -3.98
N GLN A 113 -1.69 -9.52 -4.36
CA GLN A 113 -1.53 -10.90 -4.83
C GLN A 113 -1.67 -11.85 -3.65
N ASP A 114 -2.49 -12.86 -3.81
CA ASP A 114 -2.74 -13.84 -2.76
C ASP A 114 -1.54 -14.76 -2.51
N ARG A 115 -1.43 -15.29 -1.30
CA ARG A 115 -0.38 -16.24 -0.91
C ARG A 115 -0.56 -17.61 -1.52
N GLN A 116 -1.82 -18.04 -1.57
CA GLN A 116 -2.24 -19.38 -1.96
C GLN A 116 -3.37 -19.34 -3.00
N PRO A 117 -3.61 -20.43 -3.74
CA PRO A 117 -4.64 -20.48 -4.77
C PRO A 117 -6.09 -20.44 -4.27
N ASN A 118 -6.36 -20.25 -3.01
CA ASN A 118 -7.67 -20.35 -2.38
C ASN A 118 -8.27 -19.01 -1.91
N ALA A 119 -7.60 -17.90 -2.18
CA ALA A 119 -8.05 -16.55 -1.79
C ALA A 119 -8.16 -16.35 -0.27
N ASP A 120 -7.17 -16.87 0.47
CA ASP A 120 -7.06 -16.81 1.93
C ASP A 120 -6.05 -15.78 2.45
N GLY A 121 -5.63 -14.85 1.62
CA GLY A 121 -4.75 -13.77 2.06
C GLY A 121 -5.37 -12.96 3.21
N ASP A 122 -4.54 -12.58 4.17
CA ASP A 122 -4.96 -11.79 5.32
C ASP A 122 -5.38 -10.36 4.90
N TRP A 123 -6.33 -9.80 5.62
CA TRP A 123 -6.81 -8.45 5.33
C TRP A 123 -6.15 -7.42 6.23
N VAL A 124 -5.37 -6.53 5.63
CA VAL A 124 -4.78 -5.39 6.34
C VAL A 124 -5.83 -4.35 6.69
N MET A 125 -5.87 -3.96 7.95
CA MET A 125 -6.78 -2.93 8.46
C MET A 125 -6.03 -1.67 8.87
N MET A 126 -4.82 -1.80 9.44
CA MET A 126 -4.04 -0.67 9.92
C MET A 126 -2.55 -0.90 9.68
N ARG A 127 -1.85 0.12 9.18
CA ARG A 127 -0.41 0.06 8.89
C ARG A 127 0.34 1.24 9.50
N SER A 128 1.62 1.05 9.79
CA SER A 128 2.46 2.11 10.34
C SER A 128 2.62 3.31 9.39
N SER A 129 2.61 3.09 8.08
CA SER A 129 2.62 4.20 7.10
C SER A 129 1.38 5.09 7.19
N GLU A 130 0.21 4.54 7.50
CA GLU A 130 -1.00 5.30 7.75
C GLU A 130 -0.87 6.13 9.04
N MET A 131 -0.40 5.52 10.13
CA MET A 131 -0.16 6.22 11.38
C MET A 131 0.88 7.33 11.23
N LEU A 132 1.91 7.13 10.42
CA LEU A 132 2.88 8.16 10.09
C LEU A 132 2.22 9.37 9.39
N LEU A 133 1.29 9.12 8.47
CA LEU A 133 0.54 10.19 7.80
C LEU A 133 -0.40 10.92 8.76
N VAL A 134 -1.07 10.19 9.66
CA VAL A 134 -1.93 10.78 10.71
C VAL A 134 -1.10 11.66 11.65
N GLU A 135 0.06 11.19 12.07
CA GLU A 135 0.99 11.97 12.90
C GLU A 135 1.46 13.25 12.16
N ALA A 136 1.84 13.12 10.88
CA ALA A 136 2.25 14.24 10.07
C ALA A 136 1.12 15.27 9.89
N GLU A 137 -0.11 14.83 9.63
CA GLU A 137 -1.26 15.72 9.56
C GLU A 137 -1.50 16.44 10.88
N ALA A 138 -1.47 15.73 11.99
CA ALA A 138 -1.67 16.31 13.32
C ALA A 138 -0.60 17.37 13.65
N LYS A 139 0.67 17.11 13.31
CA LYS A 139 1.77 18.08 13.45
C LYS A 139 1.66 19.28 12.52
N ALA A 140 1.06 19.13 11.35
CA ALA A 140 0.90 20.23 10.40
C ALA A 140 -0.15 21.29 10.84
N LYS A 141 -1.01 20.96 11.80
CA LYS A 141 -2.07 21.91 12.24
C LYS A 141 -1.54 23.06 13.12
N PRO A 142 -0.68 22.82 14.14
CA PRO A 142 -0.03 23.90 14.86
C PRO A 142 1.13 24.47 14.03
N PRO A 143 1.20 25.81 13.80
CA PRO A 143 2.28 26.41 13.00
C PRO A 143 3.69 26.06 13.47
N ALA A 144 3.89 25.88 14.77
CA ALA A 144 5.19 25.56 15.37
C ALA A 144 5.73 24.15 15.00
N LYS A 145 4.90 23.25 14.47
CA LYS A 145 5.27 21.85 14.17
C LYS A 145 5.26 21.51 12.68
N VAL A 146 5.09 22.49 11.80
CA VAL A 146 5.03 22.28 10.34
C VAL A 146 6.33 21.64 9.81
N ALA A 147 7.48 22.03 10.33
CA ALA A 147 8.77 21.45 9.94
C ALA A 147 8.89 19.98 10.33
N ASP A 148 8.35 19.59 11.50
CA ASP A 148 8.34 18.20 11.94
C ASP A 148 7.40 17.36 11.06
N ALA A 149 6.24 17.91 10.70
CA ALA A 149 5.31 17.27 9.77
C ALA A 149 5.96 17.02 8.40
N ALA A 150 6.66 18.03 7.85
CA ALA A 150 7.41 17.92 6.60
C ALA A 150 8.48 16.83 6.68
N THR A 151 9.19 16.72 7.80
CA THR A 151 10.21 15.68 8.03
C THR A 151 9.60 14.27 7.99
N LEU A 152 8.43 14.06 8.60
CA LEU A 152 7.73 12.77 8.57
C LEU A 152 7.28 12.42 7.15
N LEU A 153 6.68 13.36 6.44
CA LEU A 153 6.29 13.16 5.04
C LEU A 153 7.49 12.83 4.16
N TYR A 154 8.59 13.57 4.33
CA TYR A 154 9.83 13.30 3.61
C TYR A 154 10.39 11.92 3.91
N THR A 155 10.33 11.46 5.17
CA THR A 155 10.76 10.12 5.56
C THR A 155 9.98 9.04 4.81
N LEU A 156 8.65 9.14 4.77
CA LEU A 156 7.81 8.21 4.02
C LEU A 156 8.09 8.28 2.52
N GLN A 157 8.18 9.50 1.99
CA GLN A 157 8.39 9.73 0.56
C GLN A 157 9.75 9.18 0.10
N LYS A 158 10.82 9.46 0.82
CA LYS A 158 12.15 8.93 0.55
C LYS A 158 12.17 7.40 0.62
N HIS A 159 11.45 6.83 1.57
CA HIS A 159 11.35 5.38 1.71
C HIS A 159 10.65 4.75 0.50
N ARG A 160 9.55 5.36 0.01
CA ARG A 160 8.78 4.85 -1.12
C ARG A 160 9.40 5.17 -2.48
N TYR A 161 10.17 6.25 -2.56
CA TYR A 161 10.70 6.78 -3.80
C TYR A 161 12.10 7.37 -3.60
N PRO A 162 13.11 6.53 -3.34
CA PRO A 162 14.45 6.98 -2.93
C PRO A 162 15.17 7.88 -3.93
N ASN A 163 14.81 7.80 -5.22
CA ASN A 163 15.46 8.57 -6.28
C ASN A 163 14.72 9.87 -6.66
N SER A 164 13.61 10.21 -5.99
CA SER A 164 12.82 11.40 -6.33
C SER A 164 13.45 12.71 -5.87
N PHE A 165 14.42 12.65 -4.95
CA PHE A 165 15.00 13.83 -4.34
C PHE A 165 16.50 13.87 -4.55
N ALA A 166 16.95 14.79 -5.41
CA ALA A 166 18.33 15.24 -5.37
C ALA A 166 18.59 15.86 -3.99
N SER A 167 19.81 15.66 -3.46
CA SER A 167 20.26 16.27 -2.21
C SER A 167 20.05 17.79 -2.30
N GLY A 168 19.13 18.34 -1.52
CA GLY A 168 18.81 19.76 -1.51
C GLY A 168 17.32 20.10 -1.63
N ASN A 169 16.47 19.14 -2.00
CA ASN A 169 15.03 19.41 -2.05
C ASN A 169 14.40 19.10 -0.68
N THR A 170 14.39 20.10 0.19
CA THR A 170 13.86 20.03 1.57
C THR A 170 12.34 20.11 1.62
N GLY A 171 11.62 19.50 0.67
CA GLY A 171 10.16 19.37 0.77
C GLY A 171 9.37 20.67 0.67
N GLN A 172 9.89 21.68 -0.02
CA GLN A 172 9.09 22.82 -0.46
C GLN A 172 8.48 22.48 -1.82
N ALA A 173 7.25 22.03 -1.80
CA ALA A 173 6.30 22.07 -2.90
C ALA A 173 4.96 22.54 -2.36
#